data_9fb7d6d6afe59c21b3a12d0abdc2157a
#
_entry.id   9fb7d6d6afe59c21b3a12d0abdc2157a
#
_cell.length_a   1.000
_cell.length_b   1.000
_cell.length_c   1.000
_cell.angle_alpha   90.00
_cell.angle_beta   90.00
_cell.angle_gamma   90.00
#
_symmetry.space_group_name_H-M   'P 1'
#
loop_
_entity.id
_entity.type
_entity.pdbx_description
1 polymer ?
#
loop_
_entity_poly.entity_id
_entity_poly.type
_entity_poly.pdbx_seq_one_letter_code
_entity_poly.pdbx_strand_id
1 'polypeptide(L)'
;MVRPIAEKILDRGARPFLTDTNTLYGGSRCNAAVHLQTAEEHGFGRTVAGAPVIIADGLQGDSFREVSIPGKHFKRVKIAGEIASSNSMIVVSHFKAHLPAGFGGAVKNLGMGCAPPLGKADQHSARPIFNAELCIGCRSCMEGCPNQAIAVDKKITAIDYSLCTGCGKCLRLCSTHALDFDWLVEVPPFMERMTEYALGAVTGKEGRVGFFNLLVNITPDCDCVPWSDCAIVPDIGILASTDPVAIDQASYDLVNRQAGLDNTLLQKNRPPGEDKFLGLWEGTMGRIQLDYGEEIGLGSRDYRLVEI
;
A
#
# COMPACT_ATOMS: atom_id res chain seq x y z
N MET A 1 4.85 9.48 -17.11
CA MET A 1 4.28 10.41 -16.12
C MET A 1 5.30 10.84 -15.05
N VAL A 2 6.01 9.95 -14.38
CA VAL A 2 6.92 10.31 -13.26
C VAL A 2 8.01 11.31 -13.69
N ARG A 3 8.62 11.12 -14.87
CA ARG A 3 9.69 11.99 -15.39
C ARG A 3 9.31 13.48 -15.47
N PRO A 4 8.17 13.89 -16.05
CA PRO A 4 7.79 15.30 -16.08
C PRO A 4 7.64 15.92 -14.68
N ILE A 5 7.19 15.13 -13.69
CA ILE A 5 7.11 15.58 -12.30
C ILE A 5 8.54 15.80 -11.75
N ALA A 6 9.44 14.83 -11.93
CA ALA A 6 10.82 14.92 -11.48
C ALA A 6 11.54 16.15 -12.13
N GLU A 7 11.37 16.38 -13.42
CA GLU A 7 11.92 17.53 -14.14
C GLU A 7 11.39 18.85 -13.56
N LYS A 8 10.07 18.95 -13.31
CA LYS A 8 9.48 20.15 -12.69
C LYS A 8 9.99 20.44 -11.27
N ILE A 9 10.31 19.39 -10.50
CA ILE A 9 10.92 19.55 -9.18
C ILE A 9 12.36 20.05 -9.31
N LEU A 10 13.13 19.48 -10.25
CA LEU A 10 14.50 19.91 -10.55
C LEU A 10 14.55 21.37 -11.02
N ASP A 11 13.65 21.79 -11.93
CA ASP A 11 13.53 23.15 -12.43
C ASP A 11 13.30 24.18 -11.32
N ARG A 12 12.74 23.74 -10.18
CA ARG A 12 12.52 24.55 -8.97
C ARG A 12 13.64 24.47 -7.95
N GLY A 13 14.77 23.87 -8.30
CA GLY A 13 15.97 23.77 -7.48
C GLY A 13 15.92 22.70 -6.39
N ALA A 14 14.88 21.86 -6.34
CA ALA A 14 14.80 20.73 -5.43
C ALA A 14 15.44 19.46 -6.05
N ARG A 15 15.76 18.47 -5.21
CA ARG A 15 16.39 17.21 -5.62
C ARG A 15 15.43 16.05 -5.35
N PRO A 16 14.66 15.59 -6.34
CA PRO A 16 13.75 14.48 -6.18
C PRO A 16 14.48 13.14 -6.13
N PHE A 17 13.89 12.20 -5.42
CA PHE A 17 14.13 10.78 -5.56
C PHE A 17 12.78 10.05 -5.62
N LEU A 18 12.74 8.92 -6.29
CA LEU A 18 11.59 8.03 -6.28
C LEU A 18 11.76 7.04 -5.14
N THR A 19 10.66 6.64 -4.53
CA THR A 19 10.71 5.70 -3.41
C THR A 19 9.50 4.80 -3.34
N ASP A 20 9.73 3.65 -2.75
CA ASP A 20 8.74 2.69 -2.26
C ASP A 20 9.35 1.97 -1.05
N THR A 21 8.63 1.03 -0.47
CA THR A 21 9.05 0.20 0.67
C THR A 21 8.94 -1.29 0.35
N ASN A 22 9.73 -2.09 1.05
CA ASN A 22 9.74 -3.54 0.87
C ASN A 22 8.38 -4.17 1.21
N THR A 23 8.05 -5.26 0.52
CA THR A 23 6.80 -6.00 0.78
C THR A 23 6.90 -6.85 2.03
N LEU A 24 5.76 -7.11 2.65
CA LEU A 24 5.65 -8.03 3.79
C LEU A 24 5.88 -9.49 3.36
N TYR A 25 5.44 -9.85 2.17
CA TYR A 25 5.57 -11.19 1.56
C TYR A 25 6.83 -11.31 0.70
N GLY A 26 7.22 -12.55 0.39
CA GLY A 26 8.35 -12.84 -0.50
C GLY A 26 8.11 -12.38 -1.95
N GLY A 27 9.14 -12.44 -2.78
CA GLY A 27 9.10 -12.06 -4.20
C GLY A 27 10.08 -10.95 -4.55
N SER A 28 9.90 -10.35 -5.71
CA SER A 28 10.85 -9.40 -6.32
C SER A 28 10.92 -8.02 -5.62
N ARG A 29 10.15 -7.80 -4.55
CA ARG A 29 10.14 -6.55 -3.77
C ARG A 29 10.34 -6.79 -2.28
N CYS A 30 10.85 -7.95 -1.86
CA CYS A 30 10.97 -8.31 -0.44
C CYS A 30 12.22 -7.73 0.26
N ASN A 31 13.18 -7.22 -0.48
CA ASN A 31 14.36 -6.50 0.03
C ASN A 31 14.83 -5.47 -1.01
N ALA A 32 15.62 -4.49 -0.58
CA ALA A 32 15.98 -3.37 -1.45
C ALA A 32 16.77 -3.78 -2.70
N ALA A 33 17.60 -4.84 -2.65
CA ALA A 33 18.41 -5.24 -3.79
C ALA A 33 17.53 -5.73 -4.96
N VAL A 34 16.62 -6.67 -4.72
CA VAL A 34 15.71 -7.18 -5.75
C VAL A 34 14.61 -6.17 -6.08
N HIS A 35 14.23 -5.32 -5.13
CA HIS A 35 13.23 -4.28 -5.35
C HIS A 35 13.74 -3.17 -6.30
N LEU A 36 15.00 -2.74 -6.14
CA LEU A 36 15.62 -1.79 -7.06
C LEU A 36 15.75 -2.37 -8.47
N GLN A 37 16.14 -3.64 -8.60
CA GLN A 37 16.18 -4.31 -9.89
C GLN A 37 14.79 -4.34 -10.54
N THR A 38 13.76 -4.72 -9.79
CA THR A 38 12.36 -4.70 -10.28
C THR A 38 11.95 -3.30 -10.71
N ALA A 39 12.29 -2.27 -9.94
CA ALA A 39 11.99 -0.88 -10.31
C ALA A 39 12.67 -0.48 -11.63
N GLU A 40 13.93 -0.87 -11.85
CA GLU A 40 14.63 -0.63 -13.11
C GLU A 40 13.99 -1.35 -14.30
N GLU A 41 13.67 -2.63 -14.15
CA GLU A 41 13.00 -3.46 -15.16
C GLU A 41 11.63 -2.88 -15.57
N HIS A 42 10.94 -2.22 -14.64
CA HIS A 42 9.65 -1.55 -14.87
C HIS A 42 9.79 -0.06 -15.28
N GLY A 43 10.99 0.39 -15.63
CA GLY A 43 11.22 1.73 -16.19
C GLY A 43 11.32 2.85 -15.14
N PHE A 44 11.49 2.54 -13.86
CA PHE A 44 11.74 3.54 -12.82
C PHE A 44 13.23 3.85 -12.62
N GLY A 45 14.12 3.27 -13.42
CA GLY A 45 15.54 3.60 -13.41
C GLY A 45 15.81 5.08 -13.71
N ARG A 46 16.90 5.62 -13.18
CA ARG A 46 17.26 7.04 -13.24
C ARG A 46 17.24 7.61 -14.66
N THR A 47 17.67 6.85 -15.66
CA THR A 47 17.71 7.28 -17.07
C THR A 47 16.32 7.48 -17.66
N VAL A 48 15.32 6.74 -17.19
CA VAL A 48 13.94 6.83 -17.66
C VAL A 48 13.15 7.81 -16.79
N ALA A 49 13.22 7.69 -15.48
CA ALA A 49 12.41 8.47 -14.54
C ALA A 49 12.98 9.86 -14.22
N GLY A 50 14.25 10.14 -14.54
CA GLY A 50 14.89 11.44 -14.31
C GLY A 50 15.38 11.67 -12.87
N ALA A 51 15.14 10.72 -11.95
CA ALA A 51 15.54 10.80 -10.55
C ALA A 51 16.01 9.41 -10.04
N PRO A 52 16.90 9.34 -9.03
CA PRO A 52 17.31 8.07 -8.44
C PRO A 52 16.14 7.41 -7.70
N VAL A 53 16.19 6.08 -7.59
CA VAL A 53 15.28 5.28 -6.74
C VAL A 53 15.98 4.95 -5.43
N ILE A 54 15.27 5.10 -4.32
CA ILE A 54 15.71 4.73 -2.97
C ILE A 54 14.59 3.88 -2.34
N ILE A 55 14.93 2.74 -1.78
CA ILE A 55 13.97 1.95 -1.00
C ILE A 55 13.99 2.47 0.44
N ALA A 56 12.88 3.08 0.86
CA ALA A 56 12.84 3.97 2.01
C ALA A 56 12.95 3.31 3.37
N ASP A 57 12.76 2.01 3.45
CA ASP A 57 12.84 1.22 4.68
C ASP A 57 14.13 0.39 4.80
N GLY A 58 15.14 0.72 3.96
CA GLY A 58 16.46 0.09 4.00
C GLY A 58 16.50 -1.31 3.37
N LEU A 59 17.68 -1.96 3.50
CA LEU A 59 17.97 -3.20 2.78
C LEU A 59 16.97 -4.32 3.09
N GLN A 60 16.58 -4.47 4.35
CA GLN A 60 15.75 -5.58 4.84
C GLN A 60 14.34 -5.12 5.30
N GLY A 61 13.98 -3.87 5.10
CA GLY A 61 12.70 -3.32 5.54
C GLY A 61 12.64 -3.04 7.05
N ASP A 62 13.77 -2.76 7.67
CA ASP A 62 13.91 -2.55 9.12
C ASP A 62 14.27 -1.11 9.50
N SER A 63 14.47 -0.23 8.52
CA SER A 63 14.67 1.21 8.74
C SER A 63 13.35 1.95 8.79
N PHE A 64 12.95 2.41 9.98
CA PHE A 64 11.71 3.19 10.16
C PHE A 64 11.83 4.17 11.33
N ARG A 65 10.90 5.11 11.40
CA ARG A 65 10.66 5.97 12.55
C ARG A 65 9.23 5.79 13.06
N GLU A 66 9.06 5.85 14.37
CA GLU A 66 7.75 5.91 14.98
C GLU A 66 7.22 7.34 14.93
N VAL A 67 6.02 7.51 14.38
CA VAL A 67 5.31 8.78 14.29
C VAL A 67 4.09 8.72 15.18
N SER A 68 3.92 9.70 16.08
CA SER A 68 2.76 9.79 16.96
C SER A 68 1.56 10.31 16.19
N ILE A 69 0.41 9.67 16.37
CA ILE A 69 -0.87 10.04 15.76
C ILE A 69 -2.02 9.94 16.78
N PRO A 70 -3.13 10.66 16.60
CA PRO A 70 -4.31 10.53 17.45
C PRO A 70 -5.24 9.38 17.00
N GLY A 71 -4.66 8.22 16.61
CA GLY A 71 -5.43 7.12 16.04
C GLY A 71 -6.27 6.34 17.07
N LYS A 72 -7.27 5.62 16.60
CA LYS A 72 -8.10 4.69 17.37
C LYS A 72 -7.36 3.40 17.67
N HIS A 73 -6.68 2.85 16.65
CA HIS A 73 -5.96 1.58 16.74
C HIS A 73 -4.51 1.77 17.18
N PHE A 74 -3.86 2.86 16.74
CA PHE A 74 -2.46 3.12 17.05
C PHE A 74 -2.26 4.51 17.65
N LYS A 75 -1.37 4.61 18.64
CA LYS A 75 -0.87 5.90 19.13
C LYS A 75 0.44 6.29 18.46
N ARG A 76 1.11 5.34 17.85
CA ARG A 76 2.30 5.51 17.02
C ARG A 76 2.24 4.54 15.86
N VAL A 77 2.69 4.98 14.69
CA VAL A 77 2.81 4.17 13.48
C VAL A 77 4.25 4.18 12.99
N LYS A 78 4.66 3.10 12.35
CA LYS A 78 6.00 2.93 11.79
C LYS A 78 6.02 3.43 10.35
N ILE A 79 6.73 4.51 10.10
CA ILE A 79 6.91 5.08 8.75
C ILE A 79 8.35 4.85 8.31
N ALA A 80 8.55 4.40 7.07
CA ALA A 80 9.87 4.13 6.50
C ALA A 80 10.80 5.32 6.68
N GLY A 81 12.07 5.05 7.02
CA GLY A 81 13.02 6.04 7.53
C GLY A 81 13.23 7.22 6.59
N GLU A 82 13.41 6.97 5.29
CA GLU A 82 13.65 8.03 4.30
C GLU A 82 12.38 8.86 4.03
N ILE A 83 11.20 8.23 4.07
CA ILE A 83 9.91 8.94 3.95
C ILE A 83 9.68 9.82 5.17
N ALA A 84 9.88 9.30 6.38
CA ALA A 84 9.73 10.07 7.60
C ALA A 84 10.70 11.26 7.67
N SER A 85 11.89 11.13 7.07
CA SER A 85 12.94 12.15 7.05
C SER A 85 12.78 13.18 5.93
N SER A 86 11.98 12.88 4.90
CA SER A 86 11.78 13.78 3.76
C SER A 86 11.00 15.03 4.16
N ASN A 87 11.38 16.18 3.59
CA ASN A 87 10.74 17.46 3.89
C ASN A 87 9.40 17.65 3.18
N SER A 88 9.25 17.08 1.99
CA SER A 88 8.06 17.19 1.14
C SER A 88 7.89 15.92 0.33
N MET A 89 6.68 15.70 -0.18
CA MET A 89 6.37 14.48 -0.91
C MET A 89 5.38 14.75 -2.05
N ILE A 90 5.58 14.09 -3.18
CA ILE A 90 4.58 13.97 -4.24
C ILE A 90 4.16 12.50 -4.29
N VAL A 91 2.90 12.24 -4.09
CA VAL A 91 2.29 10.91 -4.10
C VAL A 91 1.62 10.70 -5.44
N VAL A 92 2.08 9.71 -6.20
CA VAL A 92 1.51 9.37 -7.50
C VAL A 92 0.86 8.00 -7.39
N SER A 93 -0.44 7.93 -7.57
CA SER A 93 -1.21 6.71 -7.38
C SER A 93 -1.93 6.31 -8.66
N HIS A 94 -1.80 5.07 -9.07
CA HIS A 94 -2.74 4.44 -9.99
C HIS A 94 -4.02 4.14 -9.22
N PHE A 95 -5.15 4.71 -9.66
CA PHE A 95 -6.44 4.49 -9.00
C PHE A 95 -7.13 3.27 -9.63
N LYS A 96 -7.44 2.25 -8.83
CA LYS A 96 -7.99 0.97 -9.28
C LYS A 96 -8.73 0.25 -8.16
N ALA A 97 -9.42 -0.85 -8.48
CA ALA A 97 -10.05 -1.68 -7.46
C ALA A 97 -9.02 -2.45 -6.61
N HIS A 98 -9.47 -2.93 -5.47
CA HIS A 98 -8.67 -3.74 -4.54
C HIS A 98 -9.58 -4.59 -3.67
N LEU A 99 -9.37 -5.91 -3.65
CA LEU A 99 -10.26 -6.86 -3.00
C LEU A 99 -10.61 -6.51 -1.55
N PRO A 100 -9.66 -6.36 -0.58
CA PRO A 100 -10.05 -6.02 0.79
C PRO A 100 -10.34 -4.52 1.00
N ALA A 101 -9.69 -3.62 0.24
CA ALA A 101 -9.82 -2.18 0.46
C ALA A 101 -10.88 -1.49 -0.40
N GLY A 102 -11.63 -2.23 -1.24
CA GLY A 102 -12.54 -1.69 -2.21
C GLY A 102 -11.82 -1.03 -3.38
N PHE A 103 -10.99 -0.02 -3.12
CA PHE A 103 -10.13 0.64 -4.10
C PHE A 103 -8.77 1.01 -3.49
N GLY A 104 -7.81 1.29 -4.36
CA GLY A 104 -6.51 1.85 -3.99
C GLY A 104 -6.28 3.18 -4.69
N GLY A 105 -6.07 4.23 -3.92
CA GLY A 105 -5.75 5.58 -4.35
C GLY A 105 -4.65 6.18 -3.47
N ALA A 106 -4.70 7.48 -3.22
CA ALA A 106 -3.71 8.21 -2.42
C ALA A 106 -3.64 7.72 -0.97
N VAL A 107 -4.78 7.49 -0.31
CA VAL A 107 -4.84 7.01 1.08
C VAL A 107 -4.17 5.64 1.21
N LYS A 108 -4.51 4.69 0.34
CA LYS A 108 -3.88 3.35 0.36
C LYS A 108 -2.40 3.41 0.00
N ASN A 109 -2.00 4.24 -0.96
CA ASN A 109 -0.59 4.42 -1.33
C ASN A 109 0.23 4.96 -0.16
N LEU A 110 -0.28 5.95 0.57
CA LEU A 110 0.33 6.43 1.81
C LEU A 110 0.40 5.34 2.88
N GLY A 111 -0.72 4.68 3.17
CA GLY A 111 -0.82 3.71 4.26
C GLY A 111 0.11 2.51 4.06
N MET A 112 0.02 1.86 2.88
CA MET A 112 0.83 0.68 2.55
C MET A 112 2.22 1.05 2.02
N GLY A 113 2.30 2.03 1.10
CA GLY A 113 3.54 2.38 0.42
C GLY A 113 4.56 3.07 1.33
N CYS A 114 4.13 3.80 2.35
CA CYS A 114 5.05 4.47 3.29
C CYS A 114 5.41 3.63 4.51
N ALA A 115 4.80 2.45 4.70
CA ALA A 115 5.04 1.57 5.84
C ALA A 115 6.11 0.51 5.53
N PRO A 116 7.06 0.22 6.45
CA PRO A 116 7.93 -0.94 6.34
C PRO A 116 7.12 -2.25 6.51
N PRO A 117 7.71 -3.45 6.27
CA PRO A 117 7.03 -4.73 6.45
C PRO A 117 6.34 -4.89 7.82
N LEU A 118 6.98 -4.44 8.90
CA LEU A 118 6.36 -4.42 10.24
C LEU A 118 5.09 -3.56 10.28
N GLY A 119 5.11 -2.38 9.66
CA GLY A 119 3.94 -1.51 9.60
C GLY A 119 2.82 -2.08 8.70
N LYS A 120 3.17 -2.74 7.62
CA LYS A 120 2.21 -3.47 6.79
C LYS A 120 1.54 -4.61 7.58
N ALA A 121 2.32 -5.35 8.39
CA ALA A 121 1.81 -6.39 9.28
C ALA A 121 0.84 -5.84 10.33
N ASP A 122 1.17 -4.69 10.94
CA ASP A 122 0.28 -4.02 11.89
C ASP A 122 -1.07 -3.67 11.25
N GLN A 123 -1.06 -3.12 10.02
CA GLN A 123 -2.27 -2.73 9.29
C GLN A 123 -3.15 -3.95 8.98
N HIS A 124 -2.56 -5.03 8.49
CA HIS A 124 -3.28 -6.28 8.19
C HIS A 124 -3.67 -7.05 9.45
N SER A 125 -3.11 -6.74 10.62
CA SER A 125 -3.15 -7.61 11.79
C SER A 125 -2.68 -9.03 11.47
N ALA A 126 -1.76 -9.14 10.51
CA ALA A 126 -1.34 -10.41 9.92
C ALA A 126 -0.53 -11.23 10.94
N ARG A 127 -0.87 -12.51 11.06
CA ARG A 127 -0.17 -13.48 11.90
C ARG A 127 0.34 -14.63 11.03
N PRO A 128 1.56 -15.11 11.24
CA PRO A 128 2.06 -16.26 10.50
C PRO A 128 1.30 -17.51 10.92
N ILE A 129 0.90 -18.30 9.93
CA ILE A 129 0.38 -19.66 10.08
C ILE A 129 1.37 -20.64 9.44
N PHE A 130 1.27 -21.93 9.75
CA PHE A 130 2.16 -22.93 9.18
C PHE A 130 1.45 -24.18 8.71
N ASN A 131 1.99 -24.77 7.63
CA ASN A 131 1.64 -26.09 7.15
C ASN A 131 2.78 -27.07 7.51
N ALA A 132 2.54 -27.96 8.47
CA ALA A 132 3.53 -28.91 8.94
C ALA A 132 3.94 -29.95 7.87
N GLU A 133 3.12 -30.20 6.85
CA GLU A 133 3.42 -31.14 5.77
C GLU A 133 4.53 -30.62 4.87
N LEU A 134 4.56 -29.32 4.62
CA LEU A 134 5.60 -28.65 3.83
C LEU A 134 6.88 -28.39 4.62
N CYS A 135 6.85 -28.52 5.95
CA CYS A 135 7.99 -28.22 6.81
C CYS A 135 9.04 -29.36 6.77
N ILE A 136 10.27 -29.01 6.42
CA ILE A 136 11.43 -29.93 6.41
C ILE A 136 12.27 -29.87 7.70
N GLY A 137 11.88 -29.06 8.69
CA GLY A 137 12.57 -28.96 9.99
C GLY A 137 13.94 -28.26 9.96
N CYS A 138 14.21 -27.41 8.96
CA CYS A 138 15.50 -26.72 8.80
C CYS A 138 15.83 -25.69 9.88
N ARG A 139 14.87 -25.30 10.73
CA ARG A 139 14.98 -24.33 11.85
C ARG A 139 15.28 -22.89 11.47
N SER A 140 15.48 -22.55 10.19
CA SER A 140 15.79 -21.18 9.76
C SER A 140 14.79 -20.13 10.27
N CYS A 141 13.50 -20.48 10.33
CA CYS A 141 12.46 -19.60 10.86
C CYS A 141 12.58 -19.36 12.36
N MET A 142 12.96 -20.38 13.14
CA MET A 142 13.17 -20.31 14.59
C MET A 142 14.41 -19.47 14.91
N GLU A 143 15.55 -19.78 14.27
CA GLU A 143 16.83 -19.07 14.45
C GLU A 143 16.75 -17.60 13.98
N GLY A 144 16.02 -17.35 12.91
CA GLY A 144 15.82 -16.01 12.37
C GLY A 144 14.71 -15.19 13.04
N CYS A 145 13.97 -15.76 14.00
CA CYS A 145 12.89 -15.05 14.68
C CYS A 145 13.47 -14.09 15.75
N PRO A 146 13.32 -12.75 15.59
CA PRO A 146 13.88 -11.79 16.55
C PRO A 146 13.27 -11.90 17.95
N ASN A 147 12.03 -12.44 18.04
CA ASN A 147 11.30 -12.55 19.29
C ASN A 147 11.22 -13.99 19.80
N GLN A 148 11.91 -14.94 19.17
CA GLN A 148 11.91 -16.35 19.57
C GLN A 148 10.52 -16.97 19.68
N ALA A 149 9.59 -16.53 18.83
CA ALA A 149 8.18 -16.90 18.86
C ALA A 149 7.88 -18.26 18.20
N ILE A 150 8.88 -18.94 17.61
CA ILE A 150 8.65 -20.18 16.83
C ILE A 150 9.39 -21.33 17.46
N ALA A 151 8.66 -22.40 17.74
CA ALA A 151 9.22 -23.67 18.20
C ALA A 151 9.30 -24.68 17.03
N VAL A 152 10.47 -25.32 16.88
CA VAL A 152 10.73 -26.35 15.86
C VAL A 152 11.42 -27.54 16.54
N ASP A 153 10.77 -28.71 16.51
CA ASP A 153 11.42 -29.99 16.83
C ASP A 153 11.86 -30.68 15.52
N LYS A 154 11.17 -31.68 15.04
CA LYS A 154 11.39 -32.25 13.69
C LYS A 154 10.71 -31.43 12.60
N LYS A 155 9.65 -30.75 12.96
CA LYS A 155 8.88 -29.79 12.15
C LYS A 155 8.47 -28.61 13.03
N ILE A 156 7.88 -27.55 12.44
CA ILE A 156 7.27 -26.48 13.24
C ILE A 156 6.17 -27.09 14.11
N THR A 157 6.22 -26.82 15.42
CA THR A 157 5.28 -27.35 16.39
C THR A 157 4.34 -26.28 16.94
N ALA A 158 4.83 -25.04 17.05
CA ALA A 158 4.03 -23.93 17.56
C ALA A 158 4.57 -22.57 17.13
N ILE A 159 3.67 -21.59 17.11
CA ILE A 159 3.98 -20.17 17.05
C ILE A 159 3.33 -19.51 18.27
N ASP A 160 4.15 -18.88 19.10
CA ASP A 160 3.66 -18.10 20.24
C ASP A 160 3.26 -16.70 19.75
N TYR A 161 1.96 -16.49 19.58
CA TYR A 161 1.40 -15.22 19.11
C TYR A 161 1.49 -14.08 20.13
N SER A 162 1.79 -14.35 21.39
CA SER A 162 2.04 -13.31 22.38
C SER A 162 3.41 -12.66 22.20
N LEU A 163 4.38 -13.41 21.64
CA LEU A 163 5.71 -12.93 21.29
C LEU A 163 5.82 -12.49 19.83
N CYS A 164 4.95 -12.99 18.96
CA CYS A 164 5.01 -12.74 17.53
C CYS A 164 4.55 -11.32 17.18
N THR A 165 5.43 -10.55 16.54
CA THR A 165 5.14 -9.19 16.05
C THR A 165 4.60 -9.16 14.61
N GLY A 166 4.42 -10.31 13.94
CA GLY A 166 3.96 -10.34 12.55
C GLY A 166 4.98 -9.87 11.50
N CYS A 167 6.25 -9.71 11.85
CA CYS A 167 7.27 -9.10 10.97
C CYS A 167 7.58 -9.84 9.66
N GLY A 168 7.05 -11.04 9.44
CA GLY A 168 7.22 -11.83 8.23
C GLY A 168 8.62 -12.39 7.97
N LYS A 169 9.59 -12.18 8.86
CA LYS A 169 10.96 -12.64 8.65
C LYS A 169 11.03 -14.16 8.48
N CYS A 170 10.23 -14.91 9.25
CA CYS A 170 10.14 -16.36 9.17
C CYS A 170 9.63 -16.86 7.78
N LEU A 171 8.70 -16.14 7.16
CA LEU A 171 8.21 -16.47 5.83
C LEU A 171 9.32 -16.32 4.78
N ARG A 172 10.07 -15.21 4.84
CA ARG A 172 11.18 -14.93 3.92
C ARG A 172 12.31 -15.94 4.02
N LEU A 173 12.51 -16.54 5.19
CA LEU A 173 13.52 -17.55 5.45
C LEU A 173 13.06 -18.98 5.13
N CYS A 174 11.78 -19.20 4.89
CA CYS A 174 11.21 -20.52 4.64
C CYS A 174 11.32 -20.91 3.16
N SER A 175 12.31 -21.71 2.82
CA SER A 175 12.56 -22.17 1.45
C SER A 175 11.48 -23.10 0.88
N THR A 176 10.70 -23.74 1.74
CA THR A 176 9.61 -24.66 1.35
C THR A 176 8.23 -24.01 1.38
N HIS A 177 8.16 -22.73 1.69
CA HIS A 177 6.89 -22.00 1.87
C HIS A 177 5.92 -22.69 2.85
N ALA A 178 6.47 -23.36 3.87
CA ALA A 178 5.68 -23.97 4.95
C ALA A 178 5.05 -22.93 5.88
N LEU A 179 5.45 -21.68 5.80
CA LEU A 179 4.90 -20.54 6.54
C LEU A 179 4.22 -19.58 5.58
N ASP A 180 3.03 -19.13 5.92
CA ASP A 180 2.27 -18.09 5.25
C ASP A 180 1.64 -17.16 6.28
N PHE A 181 1.00 -16.08 5.86
CA PHE A 181 0.18 -15.24 6.73
C PHE A 181 -1.27 -15.70 6.69
N ASP A 182 -1.93 -15.56 7.84
CA ASP A 182 -3.38 -15.51 7.86
C ASP A 182 -3.82 -14.15 7.30
N TRP A 183 -4.26 -14.17 6.04
CA TRP A 183 -4.74 -12.99 5.33
C TRP A 183 -6.22 -12.69 5.57
N LEU A 184 -6.89 -13.46 6.43
CA LEU A 184 -8.26 -13.18 6.85
C LEU A 184 -8.28 -11.93 7.72
N VAL A 185 -8.63 -10.80 7.10
CA VAL A 185 -8.72 -9.52 7.77
C VAL A 185 -10.17 -9.12 8.00
N GLU A 186 -10.46 -8.59 9.17
CA GLU A 186 -11.71 -7.85 9.39
C GLU A 186 -11.62 -6.53 8.64
N VAL A 187 -12.45 -6.37 7.61
CA VAL A 187 -12.34 -5.27 6.65
C VAL A 187 -12.41 -3.88 7.30
N PRO A 188 -13.40 -3.54 8.16
CA PRO A 188 -13.44 -2.21 8.75
C PRO A 188 -12.18 -1.86 9.57
N PRO A 189 -11.71 -2.68 10.52
CA PRO A 189 -10.49 -2.38 11.27
C PRO A 189 -9.23 -2.30 10.40
N PHE A 190 -9.15 -3.10 9.32
CA PHE A 190 -8.04 -3.02 8.37
C PHE A 190 -8.01 -1.65 7.68
N MET A 191 -9.16 -1.17 7.19
CA MET A 191 -9.28 0.13 6.53
C MET A 191 -8.92 1.29 7.46
N GLU A 192 -9.41 1.25 8.70
CA GLU A 192 -9.10 2.25 9.72
C GLU A 192 -7.59 2.27 10.03
N ARG A 193 -6.95 1.09 10.26
CA ARG A 193 -5.52 0.98 10.52
C ARG A 193 -4.67 1.49 9.35
N MET A 194 -5.08 1.18 8.12
CA MET A 194 -4.41 1.66 6.90
C MET A 194 -4.47 3.20 6.80
N THR A 195 -5.63 3.78 7.11
CA THR A 195 -5.84 5.24 7.10
C THR A 195 -5.04 5.93 8.21
N GLU A 196 -4.89 5.32 9.39
CA GLU A 196 -4.00 5.82 10.45
C GLU A 196 -2.54 5.85 10.02
N TYR A 197 -2.07 4.85 9.28
CA TYR A 197 -0.74 4.85 8.69
C TYR A 197 -0.57 5.93 7.62
N ALA A 198 -1.62 6.20 6.82
CA ALA A 198 -1.62 7.30 5.87
C ALA A 198 -1.47 8.66 6.58
N LEU A 199 -2.17 8.87 7.70
CA LEU A 199 -2.01 10.06 8.54
C LEU A 199 -0.56 10.19 9.04
N GLY A 200 0.03 9.11 9.55
CA GLY A 200 1.41 9.12 10.01
C GLY A 200 2.42 9.47 8.91
N ALA A 201 2.18 9.05 7.68
CA ALA A 201 3.06 9.33 6.54
C ALA A 201 3.13 10.81 6.17
N VAL A 202 2.04 11.56 6.38
CA VAL A 202 1.95 13.00 6.08
C VAL A 202 2.20 13.91 7.31
N THR A 203 2.16 13.36 8.51
CA THR A 203 2.41 14.10 9.75
C THR A 203 3.78 14.78 9.72
N GLY A 204 3.81 16.09 10.05
CA GLY A 204 5.00 16.93 9.99
C GLY A 204 5.36 17.42 8.59
N LYS A 205 4.50 17.18 7.59
CA LYS A 205 4.66 17.63 6.19
C LYS A 205 3.47 18.50 5.73
N GLU A 206 2.76 19.13 6.65
CA GLU A 206 1.59 19.95 6.35
C GLU A 206 1.90 21.00 5.29
N GLY A 207 1.05 21.08 4.26
CA GLY A 207 1.22 22.00 3.11
C GLY A 207 2.39 21.66 2.17
N ARG A 208 3.06 20.52 2.36
CA ARG A 208 4.23 20.09 1.57
C ARG A 208 4.06 18.71 0.94
N VAL A 209 2.83 18.24 0.83
CA VAL A 209 2.47 17.01 0.14
C VAL A 209 1.49 17.33 -0.98
N GLY A 210 1.76 16.81 -2.16
CA GLY A 210 0.88 16.88 -3.32
C GLY A 210 0.53 15.48 -3.80
N PHE A 211 -0.66 15.34 -4.36
CA PHE A 211 -1.22 14.05 -4.77
C PHE A 211 -1.61 14.08 -6.23
N PHE A 212 -1.35 12.98 -6.94
CA PHE A 212 -1.85 12.69 -8.27
C PHE A 212 -2.49 11.31 -8.28
N ASN A 213 -3.74 11.23 -8.73
CA ASN A 213 -4.40 9.97 -9.02
C ASN A 213 -4.55 9.80 -10.52
N LEU A 214 -4.05 8.68 -11.05
CA LEU A 214 -4.21 8.29 -12.43
C LEU A 214 -5.45 7.41 -12.56
N LEU A 215 -6.49 7.96 -13.18
CA LEU A 215 -7.74 7.29 -13.47
C LEU A 215 -7.71 6.77 -14.91
N VAL A 216 -6.70 5.96 -15.21
CA VAL A 216 -6.48 5.33 -16.52
C VAL A 216 -6.22 3.85 -16.30
N ASN A 217 -6.74 2.99 -17.20
CA ASN A 217 -6.64 1.55 -17.06
C ASN A 217 -7.08 1.05 -15.66
N ILE A 218 -8.29 1.43 -15.25
CA ILE A 218 -8.83 1.14 -13.91
C ILE A 218 -9.18 -0.35 -13.84
N THR A 219 -8.24 -1.14 -13.31
CA THR A 219 -8.30 -2.60 -13.24
C THR A 219 -9.10 -3.11 -12.05
N PRO A 220 -9.67 -4.33 -12.13
CA PRO A 220 -10.38 -4.96 -11.01
C PRO A 220 -9.47 -5.36 -9.87
N ASP A 221 -8.19 -5.63 -10.16
CA ASP A 221 -7.16 -5.99 -9.19
C ASP A 221 -6.12 -4.89 -9.01
N CYS A 222 -5.52 -4.88 -7.83
CA CYS A 222 -4.46 -3.94 -7.48
C CYS A 222 -3.10 -4.40 -8.03
N ASP A 223 -2.26 -3.44 -8.43
CA ASP A 223 -0.86 -3.69 -8.85
C ASP A 223 0.02 -4.39 -7.79
N CYS A 224 -0.52 -4.65 -6.59
CA CYS A 224 0.16 -5.44 -5.56
C CYS A 224 0.20 -6.94 -5.89
N VAL A 225 -0.65 -7.43 -6.79
CA VAL A 225 -0.64 -8.81 -7.29
C VAL A 225 0.05 -8.89 -8.66
N PRO A 226 0.63 -10.05 -9.05
CA PRO A 226 1.38 -10.19 -10.30
C PRO A 226 0.50 -10.50 -11.53
N TRP A 227 -0.79 -10.32 -11.43
CA TRP A 227 -1.75 -10.46 -12.53
C TRP A 227 -2.61 -9.21 -12.66
N SER A 228 -3.25 -9.05 -13.79
CA SER A 228 -4.20 -7.98 -14.07
C SER A 228 -5.23 -8.47 -15.07
N ASP A 229 -6.39 -7.84 -15.08
CA ASP A 229 -7.43 -8.02 -16.06
C ASP A 229 -7.73 -6.67 -16.75
N CYS A 230 -8.61 -6.67 -17.73
CA CYS A 230 -8.96 -5.46 -18.45
C CYS A 230 -9.63 -4.41 -17.54
N ALA A 231 -9.54 -3.16 -17.96
CA ALA A 231 -10.18 -2.05 -17.27
C ALA A 231 -11.69 -2.24 -17.16
N ILE A 232 -12.26 -1.83 -16.04
CA ILE A 232 -13.71 -1.97 -15.76
C ILE A 232 -14.55 -0.79 -16.20
N VAL A 233 -13.92 0.36 -16.44
CA VAL A 233 -14.52 1.59 -16.97
C VAL A 233 -13.55 2.25 -17.96
N PRO A 234 -14.02 3.15 -18.84
CA PRO A 234 -13.13 3.93 -19.71
C PRO A 234 -12.13 4.78 -18.90
N ASP A 235 -11.00 5.11 -19.53
CA ASP A 235 -10.06 6.07 -19.00
C ASP A 235 -10.74 7.42 -18.73
N ILE A 236 -10.43 8.03 -17.59
CA ILE A 236 -11.04 9.29 -17.16
C ILE A 236 -10.04 10.44 -17.27
N GLY A 237 -8.81 10.23 -16.77
CA GLY A 237 -7.76 11.23 -16.78
C GLY A 237 -6.88 11.23 -15.53
N ILE A 238 -6.38 12.39 -15.17
CA ILE A 238 -5.45 12.57 -14.04
C ILE A 238 -6.02 13.63 -13.13
N LEU A 239 -6.11 13.32 -11.86
CA LEU A 239 -6.46 14.28 -10.81
C LEU A 239 -5.22 14.75 -10.07
N ALA A 240 -5.26 16.00 -9.58
CA ALA A 240 -4.26 16.55 -8.68
C ALA A 240 -4.93 17.27 -7.50
N SER A 241 -4.38 17.13 -6.30
CA SER A 241 -4.87 17.78 -5.08
C SER A 241 -3.73 17.94 -4.07
N THR A 242 -3.96 18.73 -3.05
CA THR A 242 -3.14 18.80 -1.82
C THR A 242 -3.78 18.04 -0.65
N ASP A 243 -4.93 17.41 -0.88
CA ASP A 243 -5.68 16.65 0.10
C ASP A 243 -5.89 15.22 -0.39
N PRO A 244 -5.41 14.18 0.35
CA PRO A 244 -5.49 12.78 -0.07
C PRO A 244 -6.91 12.21 0.01
N VAL A 245 -7.76 12.69 0.91
CA VAL A 245 -9.14 12.23 1.05
C VAL A 245 -10.00 12.85 -0.05
N ALA A 246 -9.83 14.15 -0.32
CA ALA A 246 -10.54 14.85 -1.39
C ALA A 246 -10.26 14.24 -2.78
N ILE A 247 -8.98 13.93 -3.07
CA ILE A 247 -8.63 13.35 -4.37
C ILE A 247 -9.17 11.92 -4.53
N ASP A 248 -9.14 11.11 -3.46
CA ASP A 248 -9.69 9.76 -3.50
C ASP A 248 -11.23 9.78 -3.57
N GLN A 249 -11.90 10.71 -2.87
CA GLN A 249 -13.35 10.90 -3.00
C GLN A 249 -13.73 11.30 -4.43
N ALA A 250 -13.04 12.29 -5.00
CA ALA A 250 -13.27 12.71 -6.39
C ALA A 250 -13.03 11.56 -7.38
N SER A 251 -11.97 10.78 -7.18
CA SER A 251 -11.63 9.61 -8.01
C SER A 251 -12.75 8.56 -7.95
N TYR A 252 -13.18 8.22 -6.74
CA TYR A 252 -14.27 7.27 -6.49
C TYR A 252 -15.57 7.70 -7.18
N ASP A 253 -15.94 8.98 -7.04
CA ASP A 253 -17.16 9.52 -7.64
C ASP A 253 -17.08 9.51 -9.17
N LEU A 254 -15.94 9.89 -9.76
CA LEU A 254 -15.73 9.91 -11.21
C LEU A 254 -15.80 8.51 -11.81
N VAL A 255 -15.20 7.51 -11.15
CA VAL A 255 -15.29 6.11 -11.60
C VAL A 255 -16.74 5.62 -11.55
N ASN A 256 -17.45 5.89 -10.48
CA ASN A 256 -18.84 5.46 -10.32
C ASN A 256 -19.80 6.16 -11.29
N ARG A 257 -19.45 7.36 -11.79
CA ARG A 257 -20.22 8.05 -12.84
C ARG A 257 -20.08 7.41 -14.24
N GLN A 258 -19.05 6.58 -14.47
CA GLN A 258 -18.86 5.90 -15.74
C GLN A 258 -19.83 4.73 -15.91
N ALA A 259 -20.13 4.39 -17.15
CA ALA A 259 -20.71 3.09 -17.48
C ALA A 259 -19.61 2.00 -17.39
N GLY A 260 -19.94 0.87 -16.81
CA GLY A 260 -19.03 -0.29 -16.80
C GLY A 260 -18.84 -0.86 -18.21
N LEU A 261 -17.59 -1.20 -18.54
CA LEU A 261 -17.26 -1.81 -19.83
C LEU A 261 -17.80 -3.23 -19.95
N ASP A 262 -18.10 -3.64 -21.19
CA ASP A 262 -18.53 -5.00 -21.50
C ASP A 262 -17.37 -5.99 -21.42
N ASN A 263 -17.68 -7.25 -21.17
CA ASN A 263 -16.72 -8.36 -21.13
C ASN A 263 -15.56 -8.15 -20.12
N THR A 264 -15.87 -7.54 -18.98
CA THR A 264 -14.93 -7.34 -17.86
C THR A 264 -15.37 -8.15 -16.64
N LEU A 265 -14.56 -8.18 -15.58
CA LEU A 265 -14.94 -8.76 -14.29
C LEU A 265 -16.08 -8.01 -13.59
N LEU A 266 -16.39 -6.78 -13.99
CA LEU A 266 -17.51 -6.02 -13.44
C LEU A 266 -18.84 -6.54 -13.98
N GLN A 267 -19.45 -7.47 -13.28
CA GLN A 267 -20.74 -8.08 -13.67
C GLN A 267 -21.96 -7.38 -13.06
N LYS A 268 -21.79 -6.68 -11.93
CA LYS A 268 -22.83 -5.95 -11.21
C LYS A 268 -22.49 -4.46 -11.16
N ASN A 269 -23.47 -3.61 -10.84
CA ASN A 269 -23.33 -2.17 -10.68
C ASN A 269 -22.69 -1.47 -11.89
N ARG A 270 -23.01 -1.91 -13.09
CA ARG A 270 -22.46 -1.38 -14.34
C ARG A 270 -23.03 -0.02 -14.78
N PRO A 271 -24.34 0.30 -14.55
CA PRO A 271 -24.90 1.60 -14.88
C PRO A 271 -24.14 2.78 -14.21
N PRO A 272 -24.12 3.97 -14.87
CA PRO A 272 -23.59 5.18 -14.23
C PRO A 272 -24.28 5.49 -12.90
N GLY A 273 -23.49 5.89 -11.89
CA GLY A 273 -23.96 6.22 -10.56
C GLY A 273 -23.95 5.06 -9.56
N GLU A 274 -23.79 3.82 -10.04
CA GLU A 274 -23.66 2.66 -9.16
C GLU A 274 -22.19 2.42 -8.73
N ASP A 275 -22.02 1.84 -7.54
CA ASP A 275 -20.70 1.56 -6.97
C ASP A 275 -20.01 0.40 -7.70
N LYS A 276 -19.02 0.73 -8.55
CA LYS A 276 -18.27 -0.22 -9.37
C LYS A 276 -17.41 -1.16 -8.51
N PHE A 277 -16.88 -0.64 -7.41
CA PHE A 277 -15.97 -1.41 -6.53
C PHE A 277 -16.74 -2.46 -5.73
N LEU A 278 -17.93 -2.11 -5.24
CA LEU A 278 -18.85 -3.07 -4.62
C LEU A 278 -19.42 -4.07 -5.65
N GLY A 279 -19.57 -3.64 -6.90
CA GLY A 279 -19.99 -4.50 -8.00
C GLY A 279 -18.96 -5.56 -8.41
N LEU A 280 -17.66 -5.27 -8.16
CA LEU A 280 -16.56 -6.22 -8.38
C LEU A 280 -16.38 -7.18 -7.20
N TRP A 281 -16.29 -6.63 -5.99
CA TRP A 281 -15.92 -7.36 -4.79
C TRP A 281 -16.96 -7.16 -3.70
N GLU A 282 -17.90 -8.11 -3.61
CA GLU A 282 -18.94 -8.09 -2.57
C GLU A 282 -18.30 -8.12 -1.17
N GLY A 283 -18.79 -7.27 -0.28
CA GLY A 283 -18.27 -7.16 1.09
C GLY A 283 -17.09 -6.19 1.26
N THR A 284 -16.60 -5.57 0.18
CA THR A 284 -15.64 -4.46 0.34
C THR A 284 -16.34 -3.21 0.87
N MET A 285 -15.62 -2.45 1.67
CA MET A 285 -16.14 -1.24 2.31
C MET A 285 -15.19 -0.06 2.04
N GLY A 286 -14.85 0.17 0.75
CA GLY A 286 -13.84 1.16 0.35
C GLY A 286 -14.07 2.57 0.90
N ARG A 287 -15.33 2.96 1.14
CA ARG A 287 -15.68 4.26 1.71
C ARG A 287 -15.16 4.49 3.12
N ILE A 288 -14.91 3.44 3.90
CA ILE A 288 -14.37 3.58 5.27
C ILE A 288 -13.05 4.38 5.26
N GLN A 289 -12.17 4.18 4.28
CA GLN A 289 -10.92 4.95 4.20
C GLN A 289 -11.17 6.46 4.00
N LEU A 290 -12.27 6.85 3.36
CA LEU A 290 -12.65 8.24 3.17
C LEU A 290 -13.32 8.81 4.44
N ASP A 291 -14.32 8.09 4.95
CA ASP A 291 -15.08 8.50 6.14
C ASP A 291 -14.17 8.64 7.35
N TYR A 292 -13.34 7.60 7.60
CA TYR A 292 -12.39 7.60 8.70
C TYR A 292 -11.21 8.57 8.48
N GLY A 293 -10.79 8.76 7.22
CA GLY A 293 -9.77 9.75 6.86
C GLY A 293 -10.18 11.18 7.23
N GLU A 294 -11.44 11.52 7.02
CA GLU A 294 -12.00 12.80 7.44
C GLU A 294 -12.14 12.89 8.98
N GLU A 295 -12.62 11.82 9.61
CA GLU A 295 -12.78 11.75 11.08
C GLU A 295 -11.46 11.99 11.83
N ILE A 296 -10.36 11.40 11.36
CA ILE A 296 -9.05 11.55 12.02
C ILE A 296 -8.24 12.76 11.55
N GLY A 297 -8.80 13.60 10.67
CA GLY A 297 -8.16 14.81 10.18
C GLY A 297 -7.06 14.60 9.15
N LEU A 298 -7.08 13.49 8.41
CA LEU A 298 -6.17 13.24 7.28
C LEU A 298 -6.48 14.18 6.10
N GLY A 299 -7.73 14.51 5.87
CA GLY A 299 -8.21 15.40 4.82
C GLY A 299 -9.72 15.61 4.91
N SER A 300 -10.34 16.15 3.87
CA SER A 300 -11.77 16.35 3.76
C SER A 300 -12.35 15.62 2.55
N ARG A 301 -13.57 15.15 2.67
CA ARG A 301 -14.33 14.56 1.54
C ARG A 301 -14.91 15.61 0.61
N ASP A 302 -15.01 16.86 1.08
CA ASP A 302 -15.49 17.96 0.28
C ASP A 302 -14.44 18.38 -0.75
N TYR A 303 -14.84 18.43 -2.01
CA TYR A 303 -13.95 18.84 -3.10
C TYR A 303 -14.67 19.69 -4.14
N ARG A 304 -13.90 20.51 -4.85
CA ARG A 304 -14.33 21.20 -6.06
C ARG A 304 -13.48 20.70 -7.22
N LEU A 305 -14.09 20.05 -8.20
CA LEU A 305 -13.42 19.67 -9.42
C LEU A 305 -13.28 20.88 -10.37
N VAL A 306 -12.07 21.11 -10.83
CA VAL A 306 -11.75 22.13 -11.84
C VAL A 306 -11.04 21.41 -12.99
N GLU A 307 -11.63 21.47 -14.16
CA GLU A 307 -11.03 20.95 -15.39
C GLU A 307 -10.08 21.98 -16.00
N ILE A 308 -8.89 21.53 -16.45
CA ILE A 308 -7.82 22.38 -17.01
C ILE A 308 -7.35 21.84 -18.38
#